data_51271fa83163a5e2094f6f110d76723f
#
_entry.id   51271fa83163a5e2094f6f110d76723f
#
_cell.length_a   1.000
_cell.length_b   1.000
_cell.length_c   1.000
_cell.angle_alpha   90.00
_cell.angle_beta   90.00
_cell.angle_gamma   90.00
#
_symmetry.space_group_name_H-M   'P 1'
#
loop_
_entity.id
_entity.type
_entity.pdbx_description
1 polymer ?
#
loop_
_entity_poly.entity_id
_entity_poly.type
_entity_poly.pdbx_seq_one_letter_code
_entity_poly.pdbx_strand_id
1 'polypeptide(L)'
;GEVIAKITRVQQKSRDITGGLPRVTELLEAQKPKDAAIIAGIDGEVEIGGSHKGKKVVKIINEFDETKHLVPHGKMLLVRNGDHVETGAQLCAGKINPHDILETKGDLALQTYLLDEIQSVYKQQGVGINDKHFALIIRQMLRRLEITDPGDTKYIVGQYVDKYEFEEENKRYEEAGGSPASGKPVLLGLTKAALNTESFISSASFQETTKVLTNAAIKGKIDKLLGLKENVIIGHLIPAGTGVKLYNKLHVYNKKSGDLEKVESVDLSAPKEEDIIQITV
;
A
#
# COMPACT_ATOMS: atom_id res chain seq x y z
N GLY A 1 24.37 -50.52 -15.80
CA GLY A 1 25.17 -49.29 -15.65
C GLY A 1 24.85 -48.21 -16.69
N GLU A 2 23.77 -48.33 -17.49
CA GLU A 2 23.36 -47.30 -18.42
C GLU A 2 22.66 -46.12 -17.70
N VAL A 3 23.03 -44.90 -18.09
CA VAL A 3 22.44 -43.70 -17.54
C VAL A 3 21.05 -43.51 -18.15
N ILE A 4 20.00 -43.74 -17.38
CA ILE A 4 18.60 -43.66 -17.82
C ILE A 4 18.16 -42.19 -17.89
N ALA A 5 18.63 -41.32 -16.99
CA ALA A 5 18.34 -39.92 -16.99
C ALA A 5 19.48 -39.10 -16.36
N LYS A 6 19.86 -37.99 -16.99
CA LYS A 6 20.80 -37.00 -16.44
C LYS A 6 20.03 -35.76 -16.08
N ILE A 7 19.70 -35.64 -14.81
CA ILE A 7 19.17 -34.36 -14.29
C ILE A 7 20.36 -33.44 -14.11
N THR A 8 20.49 -32.47 -15.00
CA THR A 8 21.35 -31.31 -14.74
C THR A 8 20.82 -30.65 -13.47
N ARG A 9 21.53 -30.83 -12.35
CA ARG A 9 21.39 -29.90 -11.24
C ARG A 9 21.75 -28.54 -11.82
N VAL A 10 20.73 -27.78 -12.20
CA VAL A 10 20.88 -26.33 -12.24
C VAL A 10 21.33 -26.03 -10.82
N GLN A 11 22.62 -25.73 -10.66
CA GLN A 11 23.08 -25.06 -9.47
C GLN A 11 22.10 -23.89 -9.32
N GLN A 12 21.17 -24.01 -8.39
CA GLN A 12 20.59 -22.82 -7.81
C GLN A 12 21.84 -22.06 -7.34
N LYS A 13 22.32 -21.17 -8.26
CA LYS A 13 23.20 -20.08 -7.85
C LYS A 13 22.60 -19.60 -6.58
N SER A 14 23.37 -19.76 -5.51
CA SER A 14 23.02 -19.39 -4.18
C SER A 14 22.02 -18.24 -4.29
N ARG A 15 20.80 -18.47 -3.89
CA ARG A 15 19.77 -17.45 -3.71
C ARG A 15 20.12 -16.73 -2.43
N ASP A 16 21.17 -16.30 -2.48
CA ASP A 16 22.18 -15.52 -2.02
C ASP A 16 21.66 -14.36 -1.20
N ILE A 17 22.26 -14.18 -0.14
CA ILE A 17 22.60 -12.93 0.57
C ILE A 17 22.02 -11.63 -0.02
N THR A 18 21.96 -11.47 -1.35
CA THR A 18 21.25 -10.39 -2.08
C THR A 18 19.73 -10.59 -2.18
N GLY A 19 19.20 -11.75 -1.88
CA GLY A 19 17.76 -12.02 -1.80
C GLY A 19 17.11 -11.62 -0.47
N GLY A 20 17.90 -11.47 0.61
CA GLY A 20 17.39 -11.17 1.94
C GLY A 20 16.89 -9.73 2.09
N LEU A 21 17.62 -8.86 2.79
CA LEU A 21 17.22 -7.46 3.03
C LEU A 21 16.89 -6.66 1.76
N PRO A 22 17.64 -6.76 0.64
CA PRO A 22 17.27 -6.08 -0.60
C PRO A 22 15.90 -6.51 -1.14
N ARG A 23 15.51 -7.78 -0.99
CA ARG A 23 14.18 -8.25 -1.40
C ARG A 23 13.08 -7.64 -0.56
N VAL A 24 13.26 -7.54 0.75
CA VAL A 24 12.30 -6.87 1.64
C VAL A 24 12.13 -5.41 1.25
N THR A 25 13.22 -4.71 0.97
CA THR A 25 13.17 -3.32 0.50
C THR A 25 12.44 -3.21 -0.84
N GLU A 26 12.71 -4.12 -1.80
CA GLU A 26 12.01 -4.17 -3.10
C GLU A 26 10.49 -4.34 -2.91
N LEU A 27 10.06 -5.22 -2.00
CA LEU A 27 8.64 -5.45 -1.69
C LEU A 27 7.99 -4.26 -0.98
N LEU A 28 8.65 -3.71 0.06
CA LEU A 28 8.11 -2.59 0.83
C LEU A 28 8.10 -1.27 0.03
N GLU A 29 9.01 -1.08 -0.91
CA GLU A 29 8.98 0.07 -1.83
C GLU A 29 8.12 -0.17 -3.08
N ALA A 30 7.41 -1.31 -3.14
CA ALA A 30 6.56 -1.71 -4.26
C ALA A 30 7.27 -1.56 -5.62
N GLN A 31 8.56 -1.90 -5.68
CA GLN A 31 9.35 -1.81 -6.90
C GLN A 31 9.03 -2.96 -7.84
N LYS A 32 8.97 -2.66 -9.13
CA LYS A 32 8.82 -3.69 -10.16
C LYS A 32 10.09 -4.56 -10.22
N PRO A 33 9.98 -5.88 -10.03
CA PRO A 33 11.14 -6.77 -10.11
C PRO A 33 11.79 -6.72 -11.49
N LYS A 34 13.13 -6.80 -11.54
CA LYS A 34 13.88 -6.84 -12.82
C LYS A 34 13.48 -8.05 -13.66
N ASP A 35 13.27 -9.20 -12.99
CA ASP A 35 12.82 -10.46 -13.60
C ASP A 35 11.35 -10.73 -13.28
N ALA A 36 10.46 -9.77 -13.56
CA ALA A 36 9.04 -9.92 -13.29
C ALA A 36 8.45 -11.13 -14.03
N ALA A 37 7.74 -11.99 -13.31
CA ALA A 37 6.90 -13.01 -13.91
C ALA A 37 5.72 -12.35 -14.63
N ILE A 38 5.20 -13.02 -15.63
CA ILE A 38 3.95 -12.62 -16.28
C ILE A 38 2.86 -13.48 -15.66
N ILE A 39 1.76 -12.85 -15.27
CA ILE A 39 0.58 -13.50 -14.70
C ILE A 39 -0.59 -13.45 -15.68
N ALA A 40 -1.52 -14.39 -15.53
CA ALA A 40 -2.74 -14.45 -16.31
C ALA A 40 -3.67 -13.28 -15.95
N GLY A 41 -4.16 -12.55 -16.95
CA GLY A 41 -5.12 -11.46 -16.74
C GLY A 41 -6.56 -11.94 -16.60
N ILE A 42 -6.88 -13.09 -17.20
CA ILE A 42 -8.23 -13.70 -17.22
C ILE A 42 -8.12 -15.20 -16.94
N ASP A 43 -9.23 -15.81 -16.53
CA ASP A 43 -9.34 -17.26 -16.46
C ASP A 43 -9.52 -17.81 -17.86
N GLY A 44 -8.92 -18.96 -18.15
CA GLY A 44 -9.10 -19.59 -19.46
C GLY A 44 -8.08 -20.67 -19.78
N GLU A 45 -8.18 -21.19 -21.00
CA GLU A 45 -7.28 -22.21 -21.53
C GLU A 45 -6.06 -21.54 -22.20
N VAL A 46 -4.89 -22.08 -21.94
CA VAL A 46 -3.60 -21.58 -22.48
C VAL A 46 -3.35 -22.14 -23.87
N GLU A 47 -3.18 -21.27 -24.84
CA GLU A 47 -2.66 -21.58 -26.16
C GLU A 47 -1.27 -20.96 -26.35
N ILE A 48 -0.27 -21.79 -26.56
CA ILE A 48 1.10 -21.33 -26.81
C ILE A 48 1.26 -21.12 -28.32
N GLY A 49 1.26 -19.86 -28.73
CA GLY A 49 1.47 -19.46 -30.13
C GLY A 49 2.94 -19.43 -30.54
N GLY A 50 3.17 -18.98 -31.77
CA GLY A 50 4.52 -18.78 -32.31
C GLY A 50 5.31 -17.68 -31.63
N SER A 51 6.50 -17.40 -32.13
CA SER A 51 7.35 -16.30 -31.67
C SER A 51 7.03 -15.01 -32.43
N HIS A 52 6.80 -13.93 -31.69
CA HIS A 52 6.62 -12.58 -32.26
C HIS A 52 7.75 -11.67 -31.74
N LYS A 53 8.56 -11.12 -32.65
CA LYS A 53 9.72 -10.25 -32.30
C LYS A 53 10.66 -10.84 -31.23
N GLY A 54 10.97 -12.14 -31.30
CA GLY A 54 11.85 -12.83 -30.35
C GLY A 54 11.21 -13.12 -28.98
N LYS A 55 9.89 -12.92 -28.81
CA LYS A 55 9.14 -13.26 -27.62
C LYS A 55 8.14 -14.36 -27.94
N LYS A 56 7.97 -15.31 -27.01
CA LYS A 56 6.92 -16.32 -27.12
C LYS A 56 5.55 -15.68 -26.82
N VAL A 57 4.57 -16.00 -27.66
CA VAL A 57 3.19 -15.54 -27.46
C VAL A 57 2.44 -16.61 -26.69
N VAL A 58 1.93 -16.27 -25.53
CA VAL A 58 1.02 -17.12 -24.73
C VAL A 58 -0.34 -16.42 -24.76
N LYS A 59 -1.32 -17.09 -25.31
CA LYS A 59 -2.70 -16.62 -25.36
C LYS A 59 -3.48 -17.34 -24.28
N ILE A 60 -4.39 -16.63 -23.65
CA ILE A 60 -5.38 -17.18 -22.74
C ILE A 60 -6.72 -16.91 -23.36
N ILE A 61 -7.47 -17.96 -23.61
CA ILE A 61 -8.75 -17.90 -24.30
C ILE A 61 -9.82 -18.33 -23.31
N ASN A 62 -10.80 -17.48 -23.14
CA ASN A 62 -12.04 -17.78 -22.42
C ASN A 62 -13.22 -17.67 -23.41
N GLU A 63 -14.42 -18.07 -23.01
CA GLU A 63 -15.64 -17.96 -23.82
C GLU A 63 -15.96 -16.54 -24.29
N PHE A 64 -15.47 -15.50 -23.56
CA PHE A 64 -15.80 -14.09 -23.81
C PHE A 64 -14.62 -13.26 -24.28
N ASP A 65 -13.36 -13.61 -23.88
CA ASP A 65 -12.19 -12.77 -24.11
C ASP A 65 -10.94 -13.56 -24.50
N GLU A 66 -10.05 -12.93 -25.27
CA GLU A 66 -8.72 -13.43 -25.62
C GLU A 66 -7.64 -12.43 -25.16
N THR A 67 -6.75 -12.87 -24.27
CA THR A 67 -5.63 -12.06 -23.82
C THR A 67 -4.31 -12.62 -24.30
N LYS A 68 -3.42 -11.75 -24.86
CA LYS A 68 -2.11 -12.11 -25.39
C LYS A 68 -1.00 -11.64 -24.48
N HIS A 69 -0.20 -12.56 -23.98
CA HIS A 69 0.96 -12.29 -23.15
C HIS A 69 2.26 -12.57 -23.92
N LEU A 70 3.19 -11.61 -23.90
CA LEU A 70 4.47 -11.71 -24.61
C LEU A 70 5.58 -12.09 -23.63
N VAL A 71 5.95 -13.36 -23.60
CA VAL A 71 7.01 -13.87 -22.71
C VAL A 71 8.38 -13.69 -23.37
N PRO A 72 9.34 -12.98 -22.71
CA PRO A 72 10.68 -12.79 -23.23
C PRO A 72 11.39 -14.12 -23.49
N HIS A 73 12.24 -14.17 -24.52
CA HIS A 73 13.05 -15.34 -24.82
C HIS A 73 14.01 -15.64 -23.63
N GLY A 74 14.12 -16.91 -23.26
CA GLY A 74 14.94 -17.33 -22.12
C GLY A 74 14.20 -17.51 -20.79
N LYS A 75 12.96 -17.02 -20.67
CA LYS A 75 12.12 -17.34 -19.51
C LYS A 75 11.47 -18.72 -19.66
N MET A 76 11.54 -19.52 -18.59
CA MET A 76 10.89 -20.81 -18.52
C MET A 76 9.39 -20.62 -18.35
N LEU A 77 8.59 -21.23 -19.25
CA LEU A 77 7.15 -21.30 -19.10
C LEU A 77 6.79 -22.31 -18.01
N LEU A 78 5.84 -21.98 -17.17
CA LEU A 78 5.30 -22.86 -16.13
C LEU A 78 4.03 -23.57 -16.57
N VAL A 79 3.43 -23.11 -17.66
CA VAL A 79 2.18 -23.62 -18.24
C VAL A 79 2.43 -24.32 -19.55
N ARG A 80 1.57 -25.27 -19.89
CA ARG A 80 1.58 -26.02 -21.15
C ARG A 80 0.40 -25.61 -22.01
N ASN A 81 0.44 -26.01 -23.26
CA ASN A 81 -0.69 -25.82 -24.18
C ASN A 81 -1.86 -26.70 -23.73
N GLY A 82 -3.06 -26.12 -23.62
CA GLY A 82 -4.27 -26.78 -23.14
C GLY A 82 -4.43 -26.78 -21.63
N ASP A 83 -3.51 -26.18 -20.85
CA ASP A 83 -3.69 -26.02 -19.41
C ASP A 83 -4.77 -24.95 -19.12
N HIS A 84 -5.65 -25.23 -18.16
CA HIS A 84 -6.58 -24.24 -17.64
C HIS A 84 -5.89 -23.44 -16.53
N VAL A 85 -5.90 -22.11 -16.64
CA VAL A 85 -5.31 -21.19 -15.68
C VAL A 85 -6.35 -20.24 -15.10
N GLU A 86 -6.22 -19.96 -13.81
CA GLU A 86 -7.04 -18.96 -13.12
C GLU A 86 -6.41 -17.58 -13.24
N THR A 87 -7.23 -16.54 -13.10
CA THR A 87 -6.78 -15.14 -13.04
C THR A 87 -5.68 -14.95 -12.00
N GLY A 88 -4.56 -14.33 -12.42
CA GLY A 88 -3.39 -14.14 -11.59
C GLY A 88 -2.52 -15.39 -11.39
N ALA A 89 -2.73 -16.48 -12.15
CA ALA A 89 -1.80 -17.59 -12.20
C ALA A 89 -0.50 -17.19 -12.92
N GLN A 90 0.61 -17.73 -12.46
CA GLN A 90 1.94 -17.40 -12.99
C GLN A 90 2.21 -18.18 -14.28
N LEU A 91 2.41 -17.50 -15.41
CA LEU A 91 2.65 -18.11 -16.72
C LEU A 91 4.12 -18.45 -16.95
N CYS A 92 5.04 -17.67 -16.38
CA CYS A 92 6.48 -17.91 -16.55
C CYS A 92 7.24 -17.76 -15.24
N ALA A 93 8.42 -18.37 -15.17
CA ALA A 93 9.30 -18.25 -14.02
C ALA A 93 9.76 -16.81 -13.80
N GLY A 94 9.81 -16.38 -12.53
CA GLY A 94 10.22 -15.06 -12.12
C GLY A 94 9.54 -14.63 -10.83
N LYS A 95 9.82 -13.41 -10.36
CA LYS A 95 9.17 -12.81 -9.21
C LYS A 95 7.87 -12.15 -9.65
N ILE A 96 6.80 -12.36 -8.93
CA ILE A 96 5.53 -11.70 -9.25
C ILE A 96 5.63 -10.21 -8.90
N ASN A 97 5.09 -9.36 -9.77
CA ASN A 97 4.99 -7.94 -9.51
C ASN A 97 3.76 -7.66 -8.62
N PRO A 98 3.92 -7.00 -7.46
CA PRO A 98 2.80 -6.71 -6.56
C PRO A 98 1.67 -5.91 -7.21
N HIS A 99 1.98 -4.99 -8.13
CA HIS A 99 0.97 -4.20 -8.83
C HIS A 99 0.04 -5.06 -9.70
N ASP A 100 0.60 -6.06 -10.38
CA ASP A 100 -0.19 -6.95 -11.23
C ASP A 100 -1.15 -7.82 -10.39
N ILE A 101 -0.74 -8.23 -9.16
CA ILE A 101 -1.61 -8.93 -8.21
C ILE A 101 -2.78 -8.04 -7.78
N LEU A 102 -2.50 -6.76 -7.50
CA LEU A 102 -3.55 -5.81 -7.10
C LEU A 102 -4.62 -5.66 -8.20
N GLU A 103 -4.17 -5.58 -9.46
CA GLU A 103 -5.08 -5.42 -10.61
C GLU A 103 -5.89 -6.69 -10.91
N THR A 104 -5.31 -7.88 -10.67
CA THR A 104 -5.95 -9.15 -11.04
C THR A 104 -6.70 -9.82 -9.90
N LYS A 105 -6.13 -9.86 -8.69
CA LYS A 105 -6.66 -10.59 -7.53
C LYS A 105 -7.20 -9.69 -6.42
N GLY A 106 -6.95 -8.38 -6.50
CA GLY A 106 -7.41 -7.40 -5.53
C GLY A 106 -6.56 -7.30 -4.25
N ASP A 107 -7.07 -6.49 -3.29
CA ASP A 107 -6.34 -6.07 -2.09
C ASP A 107 -5.95 -7.22 -1.16
N LEU A 108 -6.88 -8.13 -0.86
CA LEU A 108 -6.66 -9.21 0.12
C LEU A 108 -5.58 -10.20 -0.35
N ALA A 109 -5.61 -10.58 -1.62
CA ALA A 109 -4.61 -11.47 -2.20
C ALA A 109 -3.22 -10.82 -2.19
N LEU A 110 -3.15 -9.52 -2.47
CA LEU A 110 -1.90 -8.76 -2.40
C LEU A 110 -1.36 -8.67 -0.98
N GLN A 111 -2.22 -8.40 0.02
CA GLN A 111 -1.81 -8.36 1.43
C GLN A 111 -1.20 -9.68 1.88
N THR A 112 -1.86 -10.80 1.57
CA THR A 112 -1.38 -12.14 1.88
C THR A 112 -0.05 -12.41 1.18
N TYR A 113 0.06 -12.12 -0.11
CA TYR A 113 1.28 -12.30 -0.88
C TYR A 113 2.47 -11.52 -0.30
N LEU A 114 2.28 -10.23 0.00
CA LEU A 114 3.36 -9.41 0.58
C LEU A 114 3.78 -9.91 1.96
N LEU A 115 2.81 -10.30 2.80
CA LEU A 115 3.09 -10.84 4.12
C LEU A 115 3.92 -12.12 4.04
N ASP A 116 3.49 -13.07 3.21
CA ASP A 116 4.16 -14.38 3.04
C ASP A 116 5.57 -14.22 2.47
N GLU A 117 5.76 -13.38 1.46
CA GLU A 117 7.06 -13.11 0.86
C GLU A 117 8.02 -12.46 1.87
N ILE A 118 7.58 -11.44 2.62
CA ILE A 118 8.41 -10.78 3.64
C ILE A 118 8.75 -11.77 4.76
N GLN A 119 7.77 -12.51 5.27
CA GLN A 119 7.98 -13.51 6.31
C GLN A 119 8.94 -14.62 5.85
N SER A 120 8.81 -15.07 4.61
CA SER A 120 9.72 -16.08 4.03
C SER A 120 11.17 -15.62 4.08
N VAL A 121 11.43 -14.36 3.72
CA VAL A 121 12.79 -13.79 3.77
C VAL A 121 13.32 -13.74 5.20
N TYR A 122 12.54 -13.28 6.17
CA TYR A 122 12.98 -13.21 7.57
C TYR A 122 13.17 -14.61 8.19
N LYS A 123 12.28 -15.55 7.91
CA LYS A 123 12.42 -16.94 8.35
C LYS A 123 13.70 -17.61 7.79
N GLN A 124 14.04 -17.32 6.53
CA GLN A 124 15.31 -17.81 5.94
C GLN A 124 16.56 -17.25 6.64
N GLN A 125 16.44 -16.07 7.25
CA GLN A 125 17.48 -15.44 8.05
C GLN A 125 17.47 -15.91 9.53
N GLY A 126 16.56 -16.80 9.91
CA GLY A 126 16.40 -17.26 11.30
C GLY A 126 15.74 -16.24 12.23
N VAL A 127 15.14 -15.19 11.70
CA VAL A 127 14.45 -14.13 12.47
C VAL A 127 12.96 -14.38 12.47
N GLY A 128 12.37 -14.57 13.65
CA GLY A 128 10.93 -14.70 13.85
C GLY A 128 10.30 -13.34 14.19
N ILE A 129 9.42 -12.84 13.33
CA ILE A 129 8.66 -11.60 13.55
C ILE A 129 7.17 -11.94 13.44
N ASN A 130 6.35 -11.35 14.31
CA ASN A 130 4.92 -11.57 14.25
C ASN A 130 4.29 -10.80 13.07
N ASP A 131 3.35 -11.45 12.39
CA ASP A 131 2.71 -10.96 11.16
C ASP A 131 2.05 -9.59 11.32
N LYS A 132 1.54 -9.28 12.52
CA LYS A 132 0.88 -8.00 12.80
C LYS A 132 1.76 -6.77 12.51
N HIS A 133 3.08 -6.88 12.66
CA HIS A 133 4.00 -5.76 12.40
C HIS A 133 4.08 -5.44 10.91
N PHE A 134 4.14 -6.46 10.06
CA PHE A 134 4.12 -6.28 8.61
C PHE A 134 2.74 -5.89 8.11
N ALA A 135 1.68 -6.47 8.67
CA ALA A 135 0.30 -6.15 8.31
C ALA A 135 -0.02 -4.66 8.51
N LEU A 136 0.49 -4.03 9.58
CA LEU A 136 0.35 -2.58 9.80
C LEU A 136 1.01 -1.76 8.69
N ILE A 137 2.19 -2.16 8.23
CA ILE A 137 2.91 -1.47 7.15
C ILE A 137 2.16 -1.64 5.83
N ILE A 138 1.78 -2.88 5.48
CA ILE A 138 1.06 -3.20 4.25
C ILE A 138 -0.27 -2.44 4.18
N ARG A 139 -0.99 -2.34 5.30
CA ARG A 139 -2.22 -1.55 5.40
C ARG A 139 -1.99 -0.08 5.04
N GLN A 140 -0.88 0.52 5.48
CA GLN A 140 -0.56 1.90 5.13
C GLN A 140 -0.18 2.06 3.64
N MET A 141 0.44 1.05 3.03
CA MET A 141 0.77 1.04 1.61
C MET A 141 -0.47 0.98 0.71
N LEU A 142 -1.57 0.37 1.19
CA LEU A 142 -2.85 0.18 0.47
C LEU A 142 -3.94 1.18 0.89
N ARG A 143 -3.59 2.17 1.68
CA ARG A 143 -4.57 3.12 2.24
C ARG A 143 -5.12 4.10 1.20
N ARG A 144 -4.44 4.30 0.07
CA ARG A 144 -4.76 5.33 -0.92
C ARG A 144 -5.48 4.76 -2.14
N LEU A 145 -6.39 5.56 -2.67
CA LEU A 145 -7.07 5.34 -3.94
C LEU A 145 -6.62 6.39 -4.94
N GLU A 146 -6.54 6.04 -6.20
CA GLU A 146 -6.35 6.98 -7.32
C GLU A 146 -7.71 7.25 -7.96
N ILE A 147 -8.07 8.52 -8.05
CA ILE A 147 -9.34 8.94 -8.66
C ILE A 147 -9.28 8.71 -10.16
N THR A 148 -10.20 7.90 -10.67
CA THR A 148 -10.37 7.66 -12.11
C THR A 148 -11.40 8.59 -12.72
N ASP A 149 -12.52 8.78 -12.04
CA ASP A 149 -13.58 9.72 -12.43
C ASP A 149 -14.02 10.51 -11.20
N PRO A 150 -13.93 11.85 -11.23
CA PRO A 150 -14.30 12.68 -10.09
C PRO A 150 -15.83 12.83 -9.90
N GLY A 151 -16.67 12.48 -10.88
CA GLY A 151 -18.10 12.77 -10.81
C GLY A 151 -18.37 14.25 -10.49
N ASP A 152 -19.33 14.51 -9.58
CA ASP A 152 -19.68 15.84 -9.09
C ASP A 152 -18.84 16.29 -7.87
N THR A 153 -17.85 15.47 -7.47
CA THR A 153 -17.02 15.76 -6.29
C THR A 153 -15.90 16.77 -6.61
N LYS A 154 -15.28 17.30 -5.55
CA LYS A 154 -14.15 18.26 -5.66
C LYS A 154 -12.81 17.61 -6.05
N TYR A 155 -12.77 16.29 -6.29
CA TYR A 155 -11.54 15.58 -6.62
C TYR A 155 -11.08 15.83 -8.06
N ILE A 156 -9.80 15.58 -8.29
CA ILE A 156 -9.17 15.70 -9.62
C ILE A 156 -8.73 14.32 -10.09
N VAL A 157 -8.87 14.03 -11.38
CA VAL A 157 -8.40 12.78 -11.97
C VAL A 157 -6.91 12.56 -11.69
N GLY A 158 -6.54 11.36 -11.25
CA GLY A 158 -5.17 11.00 -10.88
C GLY A 158 -4.72 11.48 -9.49
N GLN A 159 -5.61 12.08 -8.69
CA GLN A 159 -5.33 12.45 -7.31
C GLN A 159 -5.34 11.21 -6.42
N TYR A 160 -4.37 11.13 -5.48
CA TYR A 160 -4.37 10.12 -4.43
C TYR A 160 -5.16 10.63 -3.22
N VAL A 161 -6.22 9.90 -2.86
CA VAL A 161 -7.11 10.22 -1.74
C VAL A 161 -7.10 9.08 -0.72
N ASP A 162 -7.35 9.40 0.54
CA ASP A 162 -7.52 8.40 1.59
C ASP A 162 -8.82 7.62 1.37
N LYS A 163 -8.79 6.30 1.54
CA LYS A 163 -9.94 5.43 1.33
C LYS A 163 -11.15 5.82 2.20
N TYR A 164 -10.91 6.17 3.45
CA TYR A 164 -11.99 6.55 4.37
C TYR A 164 -12.58 7.93 4.03
N GLU A 165 -11.73 8.89 3.69
CA GLU A 165 -12.18 10.22 3.24
C GLU A 165 -13.00 10.13 1.95
N PHE A 166 -12.55 9.29 1.01
CA PHE A 166 -13.25 9.02 -0.24
C PHE A 166 -14.64 8.41 -0.02
N GLU A 167 -14.75 7.40 0.87
CA GLU A 167 -16.04 6.77 1.20
C GLU A 167 -16.99 7.74 1.91
N GLU A 168 -16.47 8.59 2.79
CA GLU A 168 -17.27 9.58 3.51
C GLU A 168 -17.78 10.68 2.58
N GLU A 169 -16.93 11.21 1.70
CA GLU A 169 -17.33 12.22 0.71
C GLU A 169 -18.32 11.64 -0.29
N ASN A 170 -18.11 10.43 -0.81
CA ASN A 170 -19.07 9.81 -1.73
C ASN A 170 -20.45 9.64 -1.10
N LYS A 171 -20.53 9.19 0.16
CA LYS A 171 -21.81 9.11 0.88
C LYS A 171 -22.52 10.47 0.97
N ARG A 172 -21.78 11.54 1.24
CA ARG A 172 -22.36 12.90 1.29
C ARG A 172 -22.96 13.34 -0.05
N TYR A 173 -22.24 13.03 -1.16
CA TYR A 173 -22.72 13.37 -2.50
C TYR A 173 -23.89 12.48 -2.95
N GLU A 174 -23.90 11.21 -2.62
CA GLU A 174 -25.03 10.31 -2.84
C GLU A 174 -26.29 10.76 -2.09
N GLU A 175 -26.16 11.14 -0.80
CA GLU A 175 -27.26 11.68 0.00
C GLU A 175 -27.77 13.02 -0.55
N ALA A 176 -26.92 13.82 -1.17
CA ALA A 176 -27.30 15.06 -1.84
C ALA A 176 -27.88 14.84 -3.27
N GLY A 177 -27.91 13.60 -3.78
CA GLY A 177 -28.41 13.25 -5.11
C GLY A 177 -27.43 13.55 -6.25
N GLY A 178 -26.15 13.74 -5.95
CA GLY A 178 -25.07 13.92 -6.93
C GLY A 178 -24.42 12.61 -7.37
N SER A 179 -23.58 12.66 -8.40
CA SER A 179 -22.83 11.51 -8.91
C SER A 179 -21.56 11.30 -8.06
N PRO A 180 -21.36 10.11 -7.43
CA PRO A 180 -20.18 9.83 -6.65
C PRO A 180 -18.92 9.70 -7.54
N ALA A 181 -17.75 9.96 -6.95
CA ALA A 181 -16.49 9.72 -7.62
C ALA A 181 -16.16 8.22 -7.71
N SER A 182 -15.45 7.82 -8.76
CA SER A 182 -14.88 6.48 -8.88
C SER A 182 -13.36 6.51 -8.70
N GLY A 183 -12.81 5.49 -8.05
CA GLY A 183 -11.37 5.36 -7.81
C GLY A 183 -10.93 3.91 -7.77
N LYS A 184 -9.67 3.68 -8.13
CA LYS A 184 -9.05 2.35 -8.05
C LYS A 184 -8.05 2.29 -6.89
N PRO A 185 -7.91 1.15 -6.20
CA PRO A 185 -6.89 0.96 -5.18
C PRO A 185 -5.50 1.03 -5.80
N VAL A 186 -4.57 1.66 -5.09
CA VAL A 186 -3.18 1.81 -5.53
C VAL A 186 -2.23 1.34 -4.44
N LEU A 187 -1.24 0.55 -4.84
CA LEU A 187 -0.14 0.17 -3.98
C LEU A 187 0.94 1.26 -4.03
N LEU A 188 1.16 1.93 -2.91
CA LEU A 188 2.25 2.88 -2.75
C LEU A 188 3.42 2.23 -2.01
N GLY A 189 4.65 2.45 -2.48
CA GLY A 189 5.83 2.11 -1.71
C GLY A 189 5.88 2.88 -0.39
N LEU A 190 6.58 2.33 0.60
CA LEU A 190 6.65 2.89 1.96
C LEU A 190 7.07 4.37 1.97
N THR A 191 8.09 4.73 1.21
CA THR A 191 8.55 6.12 1.09
C THR A 191 7.48 7.03 0.50
N LYS A 192 6.80 6.60 -0.58
CA LYS A 192 5.71 7.38 -1.19
C LYS A 192 4.51 7.49 -0.27
N ALA A 193 4.16 6.42 0.45
CA ALA A 193 3.07 6.43 1.41
C ALA A 193 3.35 7.42 2.56
N ALA A 194 4.59 7.46 3.05
CA ALA A 194 5.01 8.39 4.11
C ALA A 194 5.02 9.86 3.67
N LEU A 195 5.30 10.15 2.39
CA LEU A 195 5.27 11.51 1.84
C LEU A 195 3.86 11.99 1.49
N ASN A 196 2.95 11.07 1.20
CA ASN A 196 1.54 11.37 0.86
C ASN A 196 0.61 11.35 2.07
N THR A 197 1.10 11.67 3.27
CA THR A 197 0.27 11.85 4.46
C THR A 197 -0.49 13.18 4.41
N GLU A 198 -1.57 13.30 5.18
CA GLU A 198 -2.34 14.55 5.28
C GLU A 198 -1.52 15.65 5.94
N SER A 199 -0.78 15.30 7.00
CA SER A 199 0.11 16.21 7.71
C SER A 199 1.35 16.53 6.88
N PHE A 200 1.48 17.79 6.47
CA PHE A 200 2.68 18.26 5.79
C PHE A 200 3.89 18.37 6.73
N ILE A 201 3.67 18.58 8.02
CA ILE A 201 4.72 18.60 9.04
C ILE A 201 5.36 17.21 9.17
N SER A 202 4.54 16.17 9.28
CA SER A 202 4.99 14.78 9.32
C SER A 202 5.76 14.40 8.07
N SER A 203 5.24 14.74 6.91
CA SER A 203 5.86 14.49 5.61
C SER A 203 7.20 15.23 5.46
N ALA A 204 7.25 16.53 5.75
CA ALA A 204 8.46 17.36 5.67
C ALA A 204 9.58 16.89 6.61
N SER A 205 9.24 16.34 7.77
CA SER A 205 10.21 15.82 8.72
C SER A 205 10.84 14.46 8.32
N PHE A 206 10.31 13.83 7.29
CA PHE A 206 10.82 12.54 6.79
C PHE A 206 11.85 12.71 5.69
N GLN A 207 11.46 13.24 4.55
CA GLN A 207 12.32 13.48 3.39
C GLN A 207 11.80 14.67 2.55
N GLU A 208 12.63 15.19 1.65
CA GLU A 208 12.28 16.24 0.70
C GLU A 208 11.66 17.50 1.36
N THR A 209 12.19 17.91 2.52
CA THR A 209 11.64 18.98 3.36
C THR A 209 11.25 20.23 2.58
N THR A 210 12.18 20.76 1.76
CA THR A 210 11.96 21.98 0.97
C THR A 210 10.79 21.83 -0.01
N LYS A 211 10.76 20.72 -0.74
CA LYS A 211 9.73 20.43 -1.73
C LYS A 211 8.33 20.28 -1.09
N VAL A 212 8.27 19.56 0.04
CA VAL A 212 7.02 19.35 0.77
C VAL A 212 6.48 20.66 1.31
N LEU A 213 7.32 21.47 1.97
CA LEU A 213 6.93 22.76 2.51
C LEU A 213 6.52 23.75 1.41
N THR A 214 7.26 23.81 0.30
CA THR A 214 6.90 24.66 -0.84
C THR A 214 5.53 24.26 -1.42
N ASN A 215 5.31 22.96 -1.62
CA ASN A 215 4.03 22.46 -2.12
C ASN A 215 2.88 22.72 -1.13
N ALA A 216 3.13 22.60 0.17
CA ALA A 216 2.15 22.90 1.20
C ALA A 216 1.78 24.38 1.21
N ALA A 217 2.78 25.26 1.09
CA ALA A 217 2.60 26.71 1.00
C ALA A 217 1.79 27.12 -0.23
N ILE A 218 2.17 26.63 -1.43
CA ILE A 218 1.45 26.91 -2.69
C ILE A 218 -0.03 26.49 -2.62
N LYS A 219 -0.30 25.34 -1.96
CA LYS A 219 -1.65 24.78 -1.84
C LYS A 219 -2.42 25.36 -0.65
N GLY A 220 -1.83 26.19 0.19
CA GLY A 220 -2.45 26.69 1.42
C GLY A 220 -2.91 25.56 2.36
N LYS A 221 -2.10 24.49 2.52
CA LYS A 221 -2.48 23.34 3.33
C LYS A 221 -2.55 23.70 4.81
N ILE A 222 -3.56 23.16 5.49
CA ILE A 222 -3.75 23.26 6.94
C ILE A 222 -3.44 21.90 7.55
N ASP A 223 -2.58 21.86 8.58
CA ASP A 223 -2.31 20.64 9.35
C ASP A 223 -3.20 20.57 10.59
N LYS A 224 -3.99 19.51 10.68
CA LYS A 224 -4.94 19.31 11.78
C LYS A 224 -4.32 18.72 13.05
N LEU A 225 -3.02 18.43 13.04
CA LEU A 225 -2.27 17.88 14.18
C LEU A 225 -2.90 16.59 14.79
N LEU A 226 -3.42 15.72 13.94
CA LEU A 226 -4.12 14.50 14.38
C LEU A 226 -3.18 13.33 14.69
N GLY A 227 -1.97 13.32 14.13
CA GLY A 227 -1.01 12.24 14.30
C GLY A 227 -0.09 12.43 15.50
N LEU A 228 0.80 11.47 15.69
CA LEU A 228 1.78 11.51 16.79
C LEU A 228 2.95 12.43 16.48
N LYS A 229 3.48 12.33 15.26
CA LYS A 229 4.76 12.95 14.87
C LYS A 229 4.68 14.48 14.86
N GLU A 230 3.64 15.04 14.27
CA GLU A 230 3.40 16.47 14.23
C GLU A 230 3.22 17.07 15.63
N ASN A 231 2.48 16.40 16.52
CA ASN A 231 2.32 16.85 17.91
C ASN A 231 3.64 16.84 18.67
N VAL A 232 4.45 15.78 18.50
CA VAL A 232 5.78 15.70 19.12
C VAL A 232 6.70 16.81 18.62
N ILE A 233 6.70 17.12 17.32
CA ILE A 233 7.54 18.16 16.74
C ILE A 233 7.19 19.54 17.30
N ILE A 234 5.90 19.83 17.49
CA ILE A 234 5.42 21.12 18.00
C ILE A 234 5.52 21.19 19.54
N GLY A 235 5.66 20.06 20.22
CA GLY A 235 5.73 19.98 21.68
C GLY A 235 4.37 19.83 22.36
N HIS A 236 3.33 19.45 21.61
CA HIS A 236 2.01 19.12 22.15
C HIS A 236 1.97 17.70 22.73
N LEU A 237 1.01 17.44 23.60
CA LEU A 237 0.72 16.07 24.05
C LEU A 237 0.25 15.24 22.86
N ILE A 238 0.79 14.02 22.73
CA ILE A 238 0.33 13.10 21.70
C ILE A 238 -1.13 12.68 21.96
N PRO A 239 -1.94 12.42 20.94
CA PRO A 239 -3.33 11.98 21.09
C PRO A 239 -3.42 10.50 21.50
N ALA A 240 -2.66 10.12 22.54
CA ALA A 240 -2.59 8.78 23.12
C ALA A 240 -2.28 8.87 24.62
N GLY A 241 -2.68 7.89 25.40
CA GLY A 241 -2.49 7.87 26.86
C GLY A 241 -3.15 9.08 27.51
N THR A 242 -2.41 9.85 28.31
CA THR A 242 -2.91 11.04 29.04
C THR A 242 -3.31 12.20 28.12
N GLY A 243 -2.87 12.23 26.85
CA GLY A 243 -3.28 13.23 25.87
C GLY A 243 -4.61 12.93 25.16
N VAL A 244 -5.25 11.81 25.46
CA VAL A 244 -6.58 11.49 24.91
C VAL A 244 -7.64 12.40 25.54
N LYS A 245 -8.48 13.01 24.72
CA LYS A 245 -9.55 13.96 25.14
C LYS A 245 -10.47 13.41 26.25
N LEU A 246 -10.63 12.08 26.33
CA LEU A 246 -11.41 11.43 27.39
C LEU A 246 -10.82 11.66 28.79
N TYR A 247 -9.49 11.62 28.91
CA TYR A 247 -8.83 11.83 30.20
C TYR A 247 -8.95 13.26 30.70
N ASN A 248 -9.09 14.24 29.82
CA ASN A 248 -9.30 15.64 30.18
C ASN A 248 -10.66 15.89 30.83
N LYS A 249 -11.61 14.95 30.68
CA LYS A 249 -12.96 15.00 31.28
C LYS A 249 -13.06 14.23 32.59
N LEU A 250 -11.97 13.58 33.04
CA LEU A 250 -11.97 12.84 34.27
C LEU A 250 -11.75 13.78 35.48
N HIS A 251 -12.71 13.81 36.39
CA HIS A 251 -12.61 14.53 37.65
C HIS A 251 -12.16 13.56 38.77
N VAL A 252 -11.13 13.95 39.50
CA VAL A 252 -10.65 13.17 40.65
C VAL A 252 -11.41 13.59 41.90
N TYR A 253 -12.07 12.65 42.53
CA TYR A 253 -12.74 12.85 43.81
C TYR A 253 -11.82 12.45 44.97
N ASN A 254 -11.65 13.35 45.94
CA ASN A 254 -11.00 12.98 47.18
C ASN A 254 -12.01 12.28 48.10
N LYS A 255 -11.82 10.97 48.32
CA LYS A 255 -12.74 10.11 49.08
C LYS A 255 -12.86 10.50 50.56
N LYS A 256 -11.93 11.31 51.09
CA LYS A 256 -11.90 11.69 52.51
C LYS A 256 -12.60 13.04 52.81
N SER A 257 -12.66 13.97 51.85
CA SER A 257 -13.26 15.29 52.06
C SER A 257 -14.64 15.44 51.46
N GLY A 258 -15.05 14.57 50.52
CA GLY A 258 -16.33 14.69 49.83
C GLY A 258 -16.43 15.90 48.88
N ASP A 259 -15.44 16.75 48.89
CA ASP A 259 -15.42 17.94 48.05
C ASP A 259 -14.85 17.62 46.65
N LEU A 260 -15.54 18.12 45.63
CA LEU A 260 -15.08 18.21 44.29
C LEU A 260 -13.95 19.25 44.21
N GLU A 261 -12.70 18.86 44.33
CA GLU A 261 -11.64 19.69 43.78
C GLU A 261 -11.85 19.73 42.26
N LYS A 262 -12.48 20.79 41.79
CA LYS A 262 -12.43 21.18 40.41
C LYS A 262 -10.98 21.51 40.12
N VAL A 263 -10.22 20.52 39.64
CA VAL A 263 -9.09 20.80 38.82
C VAL A 263 -9.70 21.52 37.59
N GLU A 264 -9.43 22.79 37.44
CA GLU A 264 -9.81 23.52 36.21
C GLU A 264 -9.32 22.68 35.05
N SER A 265 -10.25 21.95 34.43
CA SER A 265 -9.99 21.27 33.20
C SER A 265 -9.74 22.38 32.19
N VAL A 266 -8.49 22.57 31.86
CA VAL A 266 -8.13 23.30 30.64
C VAL A 266 -8.87 22.55 29.54
N ASP A 267 -9.88 23.19 28.97
CA ASP A 267 -10.70 22.59 27.93
C ASP A 267 -9.87 22.53 26.64
N LEU A 268 -9.08 21.47 26.51
CA LEU A 268 -8.31 21.14 25.32
C LEU A 268 -9.19 20.51 24.22
N SER A 269 -10.52 20.58 24.36
CA SER A 269 -11.46 19.86 23.49
C SER A 269 -11.72 20.55 22.14
N ALA A 270 -11.41 21.82 22.01
CA ALA A 270 -11.38 22.50 20.71
C ALA A 270 -9.93 22.81 20.35
N PRO A 271 -9.46 22.51 19.14
CA PRO A 271 -8.21 23.08 18.67
C PRO A 271 -8.40 24.61 18.77
N LYS A 272 -7.59 25.25 19.63
CA LYS A 272 -7.53 26.71 19.62
C LYS A 272 -7.13 27.13 18.20
N GLU A 273 -7.63 28.27 17.73
CA GLU A 273 -7.19 28.79 16.42
C GLU A 273 -5.66 28.86 16.31
N GLU A 274 -4.97 29.00 17.44
CA GLU A 274 -3.52 28.97 17.59
C GLU A 274 -2.89 27.59 17.29
N ASP A 275 -3.65 26.49 17.40
CA ASP A 275 -3.17 25.12 17.15
C ASP A 275 -3.26 24.72 15.67
N ILE A 276 -3.81 25.60 14.83
CA ILE A 276 -3.93 25.39 13.38
C ILE A 276 -2.75 26.06 12.69
N ILE A 277 -1.83 25.26 12.14
CA ILE A 277 -0.70 25.79 11.38
C ILE A 277 -1.11 25.92 9.92
N GLN A 278 -1.31 27.15 9.49
CA GLN A 278 -1.53 27.52 8.11
C GLN A 278 -0.28 28.19 7.55
N ILE A 279 0.25 27.67 6.44
CA ILE A 279 1.32 28.34 5.72
C ILE A 279 0.68 29.33 4.76
N THR A 280 0.81 30.61 5.07
CA THR A 280 0.43 31.70 4.16
C THR A 280 1.69 32.16 3.43
N VAL A 281 1.64 32.29 2.11
CA VAL A 281 2.72 32.79 1.25
C VAL A 281 2.59 34.30 1.10
#